data_44e89ff0e10fd87f067d7b15a55ce506
#
_entry.id   44e89ff0e10fd87f067d7b15a55ce506
#
_cell.length_a   1.000
_cell.length_b   1.000
_cell.length_c   1.000
_cell.angle_alpha   90.00
_cell.angle_beta   90.00
_cell.angle_gamma   90.00
#
_symmetry.space_group_name_H-M   'P 1'
#
loop_
_entity.id
_entity.type
_entity.pdbx_description
1 polymer ?
#
loop_
_entity_poly.entity_id
_entity_poly.type
_entity_poly.pdbx_seq_one_letter_code
_entity_poly.pdbx_strand_id
1 'polypeptide(L)'
;MILDRKNVRAIAARARRLAENLGEVCGLLVDHGGLVTLVETRNKSTRPLSFWIHPADWKAIEQAAVRLGSRVVGTFHSHMASDPVPGAGDIRGAVHGHAMVILDAATGDLRAWRIRKGRAFRLRHRFLQYRQTAN
;
A
#
# COMPACT_ATOMS: atom_id res chain seq x y z
N MET A 1 -10.56 5.14 5.67
CA MET A 1 -9.46 5.52 4.74
C MET A 1 -10.05 5.89 3.39
N ILE A 2 -9.68 7.02 2.85
CA ILE A 2 -10.11 7.48 1.52
C ILE A 2 -8.95 7.34 0.56
N LEU A 3 -9.15 6.60 -0.52
CA LEU A 3 -8.12 6.27 -1.51
C LEU A 3 -8.42 6.91 -2.86
N ASP A 4 -7.36 7.23 -3.61
CA ASP A 4 -7.47 7.69 -4.99
C ASP A 4 -7.64 6.48 -5.92
N ARG A 5 -8.77 6.43 -6.63
CA ARG A 5 -9.10 5.29 -7.50
C ARG A 5 -8.11 5.12 -8.65
N LYS A 6 -7.72 6.21 -9.32
CA LYS A 6 -6.78 6.13 -10.45
C LYS A 6 -5.42 5.62 -10.00
N ASN A 7 -4.95 6.11 -8.86
CA ASN A 7 -3.69 5.68 -8.26
C ASN A 7 -3.73 4.18 -7.93
N VAL A 8 -4.78 3.72 -7.24
CA VAL A 8 -4.93 2.31 -6.87
C VAL A 8 -5.01 1.42 -8.12
N ARG A 9 -5.75 1.83 -9.16
CA ARG A 9 -5.83 1.06 -10.41
C ARG A 9 -4.47 0.92 -11.10
N ALA A 10 -3.67 1.97 -11.11
CA ALA A 10 -2.32 1.92 -11.68
C ALA A 10 -1.43 0.96 -10.92
N ILE A 11 -1.49 0.99 -9.58
CA ILE A 11 -0.72 0.07 -8.72
C ILE A 11 -1.21 -1.37 -8.90
N ALA A 12 -2.53 -1.60 -8.98
CA ALA A 12 -3.08 -2.94 -9.21
C ALA A 12 -2.63 -3.54 -10.55
N ALA A 13 -2.56 -2.71 -11.61
CA ALA A 13 -2.04 -3.15 -12.90
C ALA A 13 -0.55 -3.54 -12.82
N ARG A 14 0.25 -2.78 -12.07
CA ARG A 14 1.64 -3.11 -11.78
C ARG A 14 1.76 -4.43 -11.02
N ALA A 15 0.93 -4.62 -10.00
CA ALA A 15 0.91 -5.84 -9.20
C ALA A 15 0.65 -7.07 -10.07
N ARG A 16 -0.31 -6.99 -10.99
CA ARG A 16 -0.62 -8.08 -11.92
C ARG A 16 0.58 -8.43 -12.81
N ARG A 17 1.26 -7.42 -13.36
CA ARG A 17 2.44 -7.66 -14.20
C ARG A 17 3.60 -8.28 -13.42
N LEU A 18 3.87 -7.80 -12.21
CA LEU A 18 4.95 -8.33 -11.37
C LEU A 18 4.66 -9.76 -10.92
N ALA A 19 3.39 -10.11 -10.70
CA ALA A 19 2.98 -11.45 -10.28
C ALA A 19 3.40 -12.53 -11.29
N GLU A 20 3.49 -12.21 -12.58
CA GLU A 20 3.96 -13.14 -13.61
C GLU A 20 5.38 -13.64 -13.34
N ASN A 21 6.20 -12.86 -12.65
CA ASN A 21 7.58 -13.18 -12.26
C ASN A 21 7.74 -13.38 -10.74
N LEU A 22 6.67 -13.77 -10.05
CA LEU A 22 6.64 -13.99 -8.60
C LEU A 22 7.02 -12.75 -7.78
N GLY A 23 6.85 -11.56 -8.37
CA GLY A 23 7.15 -10.30 -7.71
C GLY A 23 5.93 -9.70 -7.02
N GLU A 24 6.18 -9.00 -5.92
CA GLU A 24 5.17 -8.19 -5.24
C GLU A 24 5.45 -6.71 -5.48
N VAL A 25 4.39 -5.93 -5.74
CA VAL A 25 4.48 -4.48 -5.67
C VAL A 25 4.49 -4.08 -4.20
N CYS A 26 5.24 -3.05 -3.86
CA CYS A 26 5.24 -2.50 -2.51
C CYS A 26 5.52 -1.00 -2.50
N GLY A 27 5.25 -0.37 -1.39
CA GLY A 27 5.54 1.04 -1.18
C GLY A 27 4.89 1.60 0.08
N LEU A 28 4.75 2.92 0.09
CA LEU A 28 4.24 3.65 1.23
C LEU A 28 2.87 4.25 0.96
N LEU A 29 2.10 4.38 2.03
CA LEU A 29 0.84 5.12 2.04
C LEU A 29 1.14 6.55 2.46
N VAL A 30 0.75 7.50 1.63
CA VAL A 30 0.94 8.93 1.91
C VAL A 30 -0.42 9.61 2.02
N ASP A 31 -0.66 10.26 3.15
CA ASP A 31 -1.90 10.99 3.44
C ASP A 31 -1.73 12.45 3.07
N HIS A 32 -2.56 12.92 2.15
CA HIS A 32 -2.62 14.30 1.65
C HIS A 32 -3.91 14.96 2.15
N GLY A 33 -3.95 15.32 3.43
CA GLY A 33 -5.13 15.97 4.00
C GLY A 33 -6.39 15.11 4.00
N GLY A 34 -6.24 13.81 4.18
CA GLY A 34 -7.33 12.84 4.22
C GLY A 34 -7.41 11.93 3.00
N LEU A 35 -6.81 12.31 1.87
CA LEU A 35 -6.72 11.44 0.69
C LEU A 35 -5.40 10.67 0.73
N VAL A 36 -5.49 9.34 0.75
CA VAL A 36 -4.32 8.46 0.79
C VAL A 36 -3.98 7.97 -0.61
N THR A 37 -2.71 8.12 -0.98
CA THR A 37 -2.16 7.57 -2.22
C THR A 37 -1.12 6.49 -1.91
N LEU A 38 -0.99 5.54 -2.82
CA LEU A 38 0.02 4.49 -2.80
C LEU A 38 1.22 4.97 -3.62
N VAL A 39 2.37 5.10 -2.98
CA VAL A 39 3.62 5.53 -3.62
C VAL A 39 4.53 4.32 -3.72
N GLU A 40 4.71 3.83 -4.95
CA GLU A 40 5.50 2.63 -5.20
C GLU A 40 6.98 2.88 -4.93
N THR A 41 7.62 1.92 -4.26
CA THR A 41 9.08 1.83 -4.12
C THR A 41 9.58 0.61 -4.87
N ARG A 42 10.91 0.53 -5.04
CA ARG A 42 11.53 -0.72 -5.47
C ARG A 42 11.32 -1.77 -4.38
N ASN A 43 11.00 -2.99 -4.80
CA ASN A 43 11.01 -4.12 -3.89
C ASN A 43 12.45 -4.67 -3.84
N LYS A 44 13.10 -4.52 -2.71
CA LYS A 44 14.50 -4.94 -2.49
C LYS A 44 14.60 -6.35 -1.91
N SER A 45 13.48 -7.06 -1.77
CA SER A 45 13.52 -8.45 -1.32
C SER A 45 14.22 -9.35 -2.33
N THR A 46 15.03 -10.28 -1.84
CA THR A 46 15.67 -11.31 -2.63
C THR A 46 14.87 -12.62 -2.67
N ARG A 47 13.75 -12.67 -1.94
CA ARG A 47 12.87 -13.84 -1.86
C ARG A 47 11.63 -13.65 -2.71
N PRO A 48 11.18 -14.69 -3.43
CA PRO A 48 9.86 -14.67 -4.07
C PRO A 48 8.76 -14.49 -3.01
N LEU A 49 7.62 -13.93 -3.41
CA LEU A 49 6.44 -13.76 -2.56
C LEU A 49 6.71 -13.00 -1.26
N SER A 50 7.63 -12.05 -1.32
CA SER A 50 7.94 -11.17 -0.19
C SER A 50 8.29 -9.78 -0.67
N PHE A 51 8.32 -8.83 0.26
CA PHE A 51 8.74 -7.48 -0.06
C PHE A 51 9.65 -6.91 1.03
N TRP A 52 10.49 -5.97 0.63
CA TRP A 52 11.30 -5.20 1.55
C TRP A 52 11.57 -3.83 0.97
N ILE A 53 11.28 -2.80 1.75
CA ILE A 53 11.49 -1.40 1.37
C ILE A 53 12.81 -0.93 1.97
N HIS A 54 13.73 -0.47 1.11
CA HIS A 54 15.01 0.06 1.58
C HIS A 54 14.78 1.31 2.44
N PRO A 55 15.46 1.43 3.60
CA PRO A 55 15.33 2.61 4.47
C PRO A 55 15.59 3.94 3.76
N ALA A 56 16.49 3.99 2.78
CA ALA A 56 16.74 5.20 2.00
C ALA A 56 15.54 5.62 1.15
N ASP A 57 14.83 4.66 0.55
CA ASP A 57 13.62 4.93 -0.23
C ASP A 57 12.49 5.41 0.68
N TRP A 58 12.34 4.78 1.84
CA TRP A 58 11.38 5.21 2.85
C TRP A 58 11.62 6.66 3.28
N LYS A 59 12.86 6.98 3.66
CA LYS A 59 13.25 8.31 4.10
C LYS A 59 13.03 9.36 3.01
N ALA A 60 13.36 9.05 1.76
CA ALA A 60 13.16 9.98 0.64
C ALA A 60 11.69 10.34 0.46
N ILE A 61 10.80 9.36 0.56
CA ILE A 61 9.36 9.59 0.46
C ILE A 61 8.83 10.39 1.65
N GLU A 62 9.28 10.06 2.88
CA GLU A 62 8.90 10.84 4.07
C GLU A 62 9.29 12.32 3.93
N GLN A 63 10.51 12.59 3.49
CA GLN A 63 10.99 13.96 3.29
C GLN A 63 10.20 14.70 2.21
N ALA A 64 9.88 14.04 1.10
CA ALA A 64 9.09 14.62 0.04
C ALA A 64 7.65 14.90 0.50
N ALA A 65 7.06 13.99 1.27
CA ALA A 65 5.72 14.15 1.83
C ALA A 65 5.65 15.37 2.76
N VAL A 66 6.61 15.52 3.67
CA VAL A 66 6.67 16.66 4.60
C VAL A 66 6.72 17.99 3.86
N ARG A 67 7.51 18.10 2.78
CA ARG A 67 7.57 19.32 1.96
C ARG A 67 6.26 19.70 1.33
N LEU A 68 5.39 18.72 1.06
CA LEU A 68 4.06 18.92 0.48
C LEU A 68 2.97 19.08 1.53
N GLY A 69 3.31 19.12 2.82
CA GLY A 69 2.33 19.15 3.90
C GLY A 69 1.59 17.82 4.08
N SER A 70 2.17 16.73 3.59
CA SER A 70 1.62 15.38 3.66
C SER A 70 2.43 14.53 4.66
N ARG A 71 2.01 13.30 4.91
CA ARG A 71 2.72 12.39 5.82
C ARG A 71 2.58 10.93 5.41
N VAL A 72 3.58 10.14 5.71
CA VAL A 72 3.51 8.68 5.58
C VAL A 72 2.67 8.12 6.72
N VAL A 73 1.70 7.28 6.39
CA VAL A 73 0.77 6.68 7.37
C VAL A 73 0.80 5.16 7.37
N GLY A 74 1.58 4.55 6.50
CA GLY A 74 1.68 3.10 6.43
C GLY A 74 2.38 2.58 5.19
N THR A 75 2.16 1.31 4.92
CA THR A 75 2.74 0.58 3.79
C THR A 75 1.67 -0.10 2.96
N PHE A 76 2.01 -0.47 1.73
CA PHE A 76 1.20 -1.37 0.93
C PHE A 76 2.06 -2.42 0.24
N HIS A 77 1.47 -3.55 -0.04
CA HIS A 77 2.07 -4.58 -0.89
C HIS A 77 0.97 -5.43 -1.54
N SER A 78 1.35 -6.25 -2.50
CA SER A 78 0.43 -7.17 -3.16
C SER A 78 0.67 -8.60 -2.74
N HIS A 79 -0.40 -9.40 -2.68
CA HIS A 79 -0.36 -10.84 -2.60
C HIS A 79 -0.70 -11.44 -3.97
N MET A 80 0.00 -12.51 -4.35
CA MET A 80 -0.21 -13.16 -5.65
C MET A 80 -1.28 -14.24 -5.64
N ALA A 81 -1.24 -15.10 -4.61
CA ALA A 81 -2.00 -16.34 -4.57
C ALA A 81 -2.72 -16.53 -3.24
N SER A 82 -2.83 -15.49 -2.44
CA SER A 82 -3.52 -15.54 -1.15
C SER A 82 -4.41 -14.31 -0.99
N ASP A 83 -5.39 -14.44 -0.11
CA ASP A 83 -6.28 -13.33 0.23
C ASP A 83 -5.48 -12.11 0.72
N PRO A 84 -6.00 -10.88 0.54
CA PRO A 84 -5.34 -9.66 1.00
C PRO A 84 -5.45 -9.46 2.52
N VAL A 85 -4.98 -10.46 3.26
CA VAL A 85 -4.94 -10.51 4.72
C VAL A 85 -3.48 -10.56 5.17
N PRO A 86 -3.06 -9.76 6.17
CA PRO A 86 -1.68 -9.74 6.64
C PRO A 86 -1.23 -11.13 7.11
N GLY A 87 -0.09 -11.58 6.57
CA GLY A 87 0.59 -12.77 7.08
C GLY A 87 1.42 -12.44 8.33
N ALA A 88 1.93 -13.48 8.99
CA ALA A 88 2.75 -13.30 10.20
C ALA A 88 3.99 -12.43 9.95
N GLY A 89 4.63 -12.58 8.78
CA GLY A 89 5.77 -11.76 8.40
C GLY A 89 5.40 -10.29 8.18
N ASP A 90 4.23 -10.04 7.57
CA ASP A 90 3.72 -8.69 7.37
C ASP A 90 3.49 -7.98 8.72
N ILE A 91 2.93 -8.69 9.67
CA ILE A 91 2.64 -8.15 11.02
C ILE A 91 3.94 -7.88 11.78
N ARG A 92 4.91 -8.80 11.72
CA ARG A 92 6.20 -8.61 12.41
C ARG A 92 6.99 -7.42 11.89
N GLY A 93 6.94 -7.18 10.57
CA GLY A 93 7.65 -6.07 9.93
C GLY A 93 6.93 -4.72 10.00
N ALA A 94 5.71 -4.69 10.51
CA ALA A 94 4.90 -3.48 10.53
C ALA A 94 5.29 -2.50 11.63
N VAL A 95 5.19 -1.21 11.33
CA VAL A 95 5.31 -0.16 12.34
C VAL A 95 4.01 -0.08 13.13
N HIS A 96 4.12 -0.09 14.47
CA HIS A 96 2.95 0.00 15.34
C HIS A 96 2.08 1.23 15.03
N GLY A 97 0.78 0.99 14.88
CA GLY A 97 -0.19 2.05 14.59
C GLY A 97 -0.30 2.45 13.12
N HIS A 98 0.61 1.97 12.25
CA HIS A 98 0.53 2.23 10.83
C HIS A 98 -0.62 1.45 10.17
N ALA A 99 -1.15 2.02 9.11
CA ALA A 99 -2.05 1.31 8.21
C ALA A 99 -1.26 0.40 7.27
N MET A 100 -1.89 -0.65 6.81
CA MET A 100 -1.35 -1.57 5.81
C MET A 100 -2.44 -1.84 4.78
N VAL A 101 -2.15 -1.58 3.52
CA VAL A 101 -3.03 -1.90 2.40
C VAL A 101 -2.44 -3.10 1.66
N ILE A 102 -3.26 -4.12 1.43
CA ILE A 102 -2.86 -5.29 0.67
C ILE A 102 -3.76 -5.43 -0.56
N LEU A 103 -3.13 -5.58 -1.72
CA LEU A 103 -3.82 -5.83 -2.99
C LEU A 103 -3.72 -7.31 -3.35
N ASP A 104 -4.83 -7.86 -3.83
CA ASP A 104 -4.81 -9.14 -4.51
C ASP A 104 -4.42 -8.89 -5.97
N ALA A 105 -3.24 -9.38 -6.38
CA ALA A 105 -2.74 -9.18 -7.74
C ALA A 105 -3.60 -9.86 -8.80
N ALA A 106 -4.30 -10.93 -8.46
CA ALA A 106 -5.14 -11.67 -9.39
C ALA A 106 -6.46 -10.95 -9.69
N THR A 107 -7.09 -10.38 -8.66
CA THR A 107 -8.44 -9.79 -8.77
C THR A 107 -8.43 -8.27 -8.79
N GLY A 108 -7.36 -7.64 -8.31
CA GLY A 108 -7.30 -6.20 -8.06
C GLY A 108 -8.05 -5.75 -6.80
N ASP A 109 -8.59 -6.70 -6.03
CA ASP A 109 -9.23 -6.39 -4.76
C ASP A 109 -8.23 -5.84 -3.75
N LEU A 110 -8.74 -5.06 -2.81
CA LEU A 110 -7.90 -4.35 -1.85
C LEU A 110 -8.54 -4.42 -0.47
N ARG A 111 -7.72 -4.65 0.54
CA ARG A 111 -8.14 -4.53 1.94
C ARG A 111 -7.16 -3.67 2.72
N ALA A 112 -7.70 -2.88 3.62
CA ALA A 112 -6.94 -2.00 4.49
C ALA A 112 -6.98 -2.53 5.93
N TRP A 113 -5.85 -2.40 6.62
CA TRP A 113 -5.65 -2.92 7.96
C TRP A 113 -4.91 -1.89 8.81
N ARG A 114 -5.07 -1.97 10.12
CA ARG A 114 -4.23 -1.28 11.10
C ARG A 114 -3.55 -2.31 11.96
N ILE A 115 -2.25 -2.15 12.15
CA ILE A 115 -1.46 -3.09 12.94
C ILE A 115 -1.19 -2.48 14.31
N ARG A 116 -1.66 -3.15 15.36
CA ARG A 116 -1.44 -2.74 16.75
C ARG A 116 -1.15 -3.96 17.61
N LYS A 117 -0.10 -3.89 18.42
CA LYS A 117 0.27 -4.95 19.38
C LYS A 117 0.34 -6.34 18.74
N GLY A 118 0.93 -6.45 17.56
CA GLY A 118 1.06 -7.71 16.84
C GLY A 118 -0.25 -8.26 16.27
N ARG A 119 -1.29 -7.43 16.13
CA ARG A 119 -2.59 -7.82 15.59
C ARG A 119 -2.99 -6.92 14.44
N ALA A 120 -3.69 -7.50 13.47
CA ALA A 120 -4.26 -6.75 12.34
C ALA A 120 -5.75 -6.52 12.59
N PHE A 121 -6.17 -5.26 12.49
CA PHE A 121 -7.57 -4.83 12.59
C PHE A 121 -8.03 -4.31 11.24
N ARG A 122 -9.17 -4.80 10.77
CA ARG A 122 -9.73 -4.38 9.50
C ARG A 122 -10.11 -2.90 9.53
N LEU A 123 -9.63 -2.13 8.55
CA LEU A 123 -10.04 -0.74 8.32
C LEU A 123 -11.06 -0.68 7.18
N ARG A 124 -12.08 0.12 7.34
CA ARG A 124 -12.96 0.48 6.23
C ARG A 124 -12.22 1.43 5.28
N HIS A 125 -12.45 1.25 4.00
CA HIS A 125 -11.92 2.16 2.99
C HIS A 125 -13.00 2.48 1.97
N ARG A 126 -12.84 3.62 1.31
CA ARG A 126 -13.65 4.02 0.15
C ARG A 126 -12.78 4.78 -0.82
N PHE A 127 -13.22 4.83 -2.06
CA PHE A 127 -12.55 5.63 -3.09
C PHE A 127 -13.17 7.02 -3.15
N LEU A 128 -12.32 8.02 -3.37
CA LEU A 128 -12.80 9.37 -3.61
C LEU A 128 -13.66 9.38 -4.87
N GLN A 129 -14.87 9.93 -4.75
CA GLN A 129 -15.79 10.12 -5.87
C GLN A 129 -15.51 11.49 -6.49
N TYR A 130 -15.01 11.49 -7.73
CA TYR A 130 -14.92 12.74 -8.46
C TYR A 130 -16.30 13.10 -8.98
N ARG A 131 -16.82 14.28 -8.58
CA ARG A 131 -18.02 14.81 -9.23
C ARG A 131 -17.65 15.14 -10.66
N GLN A 132 -18.39 14.55 -11.61
CA GLN A 132 -18.37 15.08 -12.97
C GLN A 132 -19.01 16.46 -12.89
N THR A 133 -18.22 17.50 -13.20
CA THR A 133 -18.79 18.81 -13.46
C THR A 133 -19.60 18.70 -14.73
N ALA A 134 -20.93 18.78 -14.61
CA ALA A 134 -21.78 18.94 -15.77
C ALA A 134 -21.47 20.30 -16.41
N ASN A 135 -20.97 20.26 -17.63
CA ASN A 135 -20.86 21.46 -18.47
C ASN A 135 -22.20 21.76 -19.10
#